data_6c89d091ec9d2d10f266d8fab4153694
#
_entry.id   6c89d091ec9d2d10f266d8fab4153694
#
_cell.length_a   1.000
_cell.length_b   1.000
_cell.length_c   1.000
_cell.angle_alpha   90.00
_cell.angle_beta   90.00
_cell.angle_gamma   90.00
#
_symmetry.space_group_name_H-M   'P 1'
#
loop_
_entity.id
_entity.type
_entity.pdbx_description
1 polymer ?
#
loop_
_entity_poly.entity_id
_entity_poly.type
_entity_poly.pdbx_seq_one_letter_code
_entity_poly.pdbx_strand_id
1 'polypeptide(L)'
;MSLSERKQICLQAMGLTLWQKKDANTADPGAVPQEPGSAGDPVEPAARPRVVVSPAIEQPVTAASADGTATLAWPELLQRIAGCTRCPLHQNRIQAVPGVGDQAAEWMFIGEAPGKDEDEQGEPFVGRAGQLLNAILHAAGLSREQVYIANTIKCRPPANRNPQHEESDQCYPFLQRQIALLQPKIIVLLGKVAAHRMLDTDQALGKLRGKIYRYQDRVPMVVTYHPAYLLRSPSQKAKVWEDLLLAKTALAEQSARQA
;
A
#
# COMPACT_ATOMS: atom_id res chain seq x y z
N MET A 1 -28.20 5.77 -5.81
CA MET A 1 -27.00 6.40 -6.43
C MET A 1 -26.32 5.37 -7.32
N SER A 2 -26.27 5.60 -8.63
CA SER A 2 -25.53 4.74 -9.56
C SER A 2 -24.02 4.99 -9.41
N LEU A 3 -23.23 3.91 -9.38
CA LEU A 3 -21.78 4.03 -9.46
C LEU A 3 -21.40 4.62 -10.84
N SER A 4 -20.47 5.59 -10.89
CA SER A 4 -19.97 6.07 -12.18
C SER A 4 -19.35 4.90 -12.96
N GLU A 5 -19.50 4.90 -14.28
CA GLU A 5 -19.02 3.85 -15.17
C GLU A 5 -17.53 3.53 -14.95
N ARG A 6 -16.70 4.56 -14.76
CA ARG A 6 -15.27 4.41 -14.44
C ARG A 6 -15.04 3.65 -13.12
N LYS A 7 -15.86 3.90 -12.07
CA LYS A 7 -15.76 3.20 -10.79
C LYS A 7 -16.16 1.73 -10.95
N GLN A 8 -17.16 1.44 -11.79
CA GLN A 8 -17.58 0.07 -12.09
C GLN A 8 -16.47 -0.72 -12.79
N ILE A 9 -15.84 -0.14 -13.83
CA ILE A 9 -14.73 -0.75 -14.56
C ILE A 9 -13.56 -1.06 -13.61
N CYS A 10 -13.18 -0.12 -12.76
CA CYS A 10 -12.10 -0.32 -11.79
C CYS A 10 -12.40 -1.44 -10.78
N LEU A 11 -13.62 -1.51 -10.26
CA LEU A 11 -14.01 -2.57 -9.32
C LEU A 11 -14.06 -3.95 -10.01
N GLN A 12 -14.51 -4.01 -11.26
CA GLN A 12 -14.47 -5.22 -12.06
C GLN A 12 -13.03 -5.68 -12.34
N ALA A 13 -12.12 -4.76 -12.68
CA ALA A 13 -10.70 -5.06 -12.87
C ALA A 13 -10.05 -5.65 -11.61
N MET A 14 -10.53 -5.27 -10.42
CA MET A 14 -10.13 -5.85 -9.14
C MET A 14 -10.85 -7.16 -8.80
N GLY A 15 -11.59 -7.75 -9.74
CA GLY A 15 -12.31 -9.01 -9.57
C GLY A 15 -13.55 -8.93 -8.68
N LEU A 16 -14.23 -7.78 -8.62
CA LEU A 16 -15.53 -7.65 -7.96
C LEU A 16 -16.65 -7.81 -8.97
N THR A 17 -17.58 -8.73 -8.70
CA THR A 17 -18.83 -8.84 -9.47
C THR A 17 -19.78 -7.74 -9.00
N LEU A 18 -20.14 -6.85 -9.92
CA LEU A 18 -21.07 -5.76 -9.63
C LEU A 18 -22.48 -6.20 -10.07
N TRP A 19 -23.37 -6.29 -9.08
CA TRP A 19 -24.79 -6.52 -9.34
C TRP A 19 -25.48 -5.21 -9.64
N GLN A 20 -26.06 -5.06 -10.82
CA GLN A 20 -26.92 -3.94 -11.16
C GLN A 20 -28.37 -4.31 -10.87
N LYS A 21 -29.12 -3.36 -10.33
CA LYS A 21 -30.56 -3.51 -10.17
C LYS A 21 -31.16 -3.57 -11.58
N LYS A 22 -31.85 -4.66 -11.91
CA LYS A 22 -32.55 -4.77 -13.20
C LYS A 22 -33.65 -3.72 -13.20
N ASP A 23 -33.64 -2.82 -14.17
CA ASP A 23 -34.70 -1.82 -14.30
C ASP A 23 -36.05 -2.53 -14.40
N ALA A 24 -36.96 -2.18 -13.51
CA ALA A 24 -38.29 -2.76 -13.44
C ALA A 24 -39.17 -2.17 -14.55
N ASN A 25 -38.92 -2.57 -15.80
CA ASN A 25 -39.78 -2.25 -16.93
C ASN A 25 -40.10 -3.48 -17.77
N THR A 26 -40.53 -4.55 -17.08
CA THR A 26 -41.37 -5.59 -17.68
C THR A 26 -42.43 -5.92 -16.62
N ALA A 27 -43.64 -5.43 -16.86
CA ALA A 27 -44.78 -5.64 -16.00
C ALA A 27 -45.05 -7.14 -15.82
N ASP A 28 -45.00 -7.62 -14.57
CA ASP A 28 -45.60 -8.84 -14.12
C ASP A 28 -46.92 -8.48 -13.40
N PRO A 29 -48.09 -8.91 -13.87
CA PRO A 29 -49.36 -8.55 -13.26
C PRO A 29 -49.71 -9.52 -12.12
N GLY A 30 -49.12 -9.30 -10.94
CA GLY A 30 -49.39 -10.22 -9.80
C GLY A 30 -48.84 -9.84 -8.43
N ALA A 31 -48.49 -8.58 -8.14
CA ALA A 31 -47.99 -8.21 -6.82
C ALA A 31 -48.95 -7.27 -6.07
N VAL A 32 -49.35 -7.70 -4.88
CA VAL A 32 -50.16 -7.01 -3.88
C VAL A 32 -49.44 -5.75 -3.37
N PRO A 33 -50.14 -4.59 -3.14
CA PRO A 33 -49.52 -3.36 -2.67
C PRO A 33 -49.08 -3.46 -1.20
N GLN A 34 -47.85 -3.14 -0.91
CA GLN A 34 -47.37 -2.81 0.45
C GLN A 34 -47.27 -1.31 0.63
N GLU A 35 -47.74 -0.83 1.77
CA GLU A 35 -47.82 0.57 2.16
C GLU A 35 -46.48 1.28 2.31
N PRO A 36 -46.41 2.64 2.19
CA PRO A 36 -45.16 3.37 2.22
C PRO A 36 -44.69 3.63 3.65
N GLY A 37 -43.54 3.02 3.99
CA GLY A 37 -42.79 3.34 5.21
C GLY A 37 -41.86 4.53 5.03
N SER A 38 -42.08 5.49 5.88
CA SER A 38 -41.20 6.51 6.48
C SER A 38 -40.01 7.06 5.67
N ALA A 39 -40.05 8.38 5.51
CA ALA A 39 -39.01 9.24 4.95
C ALA A 39 -37.66 9.07 5.66
N GLY A 40 -36.64 8.76 4.89
CA GLY A 40 -35.23 8.81 5.33
C GLY A 40 -34.70 10.25 5.21
N ASP A 41 -33.96 10.65 6.23
CA ASP A 41 -33.29 11.92 6.35
C ASP A 41 -32.35 12.25 5.18
N PRO A 42 -32.11 13.52 4.85
CA PRO A 42 -31.23 13.93 3.76
C PRO A 42 -29.78 13.55 4.06
N VAL A 43 -29.20 12.74 3.19
CA VAL A 43 -27.76 12.40 3.24
C VAL A 43 -26.95 13.66 2.91
N GLU A 44 -26.25 14.17 3.91
CA GLU A 44 -25.29 15.24 3.81
C GLU A 44 -24.20 14.91 2.77
N PRO A 45 -23.77 15.84 1.90
CA PRO A 45 -22.75 15.58 0.90
C PRO A 45 -21.43 15.22 1.59
N ALA A 46 -20.83 14.12 1.17
CA ALA A 46 -19.57 13.59 1.71
C ALA A 46 -18.53 14.72 1.85
N ALA A 47 -18.14 14.99 3.09
CA ALA A 47 -17.12 15.96 3.43
C ALA A 47 -15.83 15.67 2.66
N ARG A 48 -15.20 16.72 2.11
CA ARG A 48 -13.87 16.64 1.47
C ARG A 48 -12.89 15.98 2.44
N PRO A 49 -11.98 15.11 1.99
CA PRO A 49 -11.03 14.46 2.86
C PRO A 49 -10.23 15.52 3.63
N ARG A 50 -10.38 15.51 4.96
CA ARG A 50 -9.58 16.37 5.82
C ARG A 50 -8.14 15.89 5.75
N VAL A 51 -7.26 16.77 5.27
CA VAL A 51 -5.81 16.61 5.45
C VAL A 51 -5.57 16.74 6.96
N VAL A 52 -5.49 15.62 7.65
CA VAL A 52 -5.02 15.59 9.03
C VAL A 52 -3.50 15.59 8.94
N VAL A 53 -2.90 16.75 9.08
CA VAL A 53 -1.47 16.84 9.33
C VAL A 53 -1.28 16.28 10.74
N SER A 54 -0.93 15.00 10.85
CA SER A 54 -0.40 14.47 12.11
C SER A 54 0.86 15.26 12.46
N PRO A 55 1.12 15.55 13.76
CA PRO A 55 2.35 16.20 14.16
C PRO A 55 3.53 15.44 13.56
N ALA A 56 4.53 16.17 13.11
CA ALA A 56 5.76 15.63 12.55
C ALA A 56 6.25 14.51 13.48
N ILE A 57 6.25 13.28 12.96
CA ILE A 57 6.95 12.19 13.63
C ILE A 57 8.41 12.48 13.35
N GLU A 58 9.06 13.22 14.25
CA GLU A 58 10.51 13.23 14.36
C GLU A 58 10.93 11.79 14.66
N GLN A 59 11.00 10.96 13.62
CA GLN A 59 11.78 9.75 13.77
C GLN A 59 13.20 10.22 14.00
N PRO A 60 13.79 9.91 15.17
CA PRO A 60 15.18 10.24 15.39
C PRO A 60 15.91 9.67 14.18
N VAL A 61 16.66 10.52 13.46
CA VAL A 61 17.67 10.07 12.52
C VAL A 61 18.67 9.34 13.41
N THR A 62 18.33 8.10 13.76
CA THR A 62 19.20 7.25 14.55
C THR A 62 20.52 7.26 13.79
N ALA A 63 21.51 7.71 14.49
CA ALA A 63 22.90 7.97 14.11
C ALA A 63 23.23 7.25 12.81
N ALA A 64 23.69 8.01 11.81
CA ALA A 64 24.11 7.52 10.50
C ALA A 64 24.63 6.11 10.67
N SER A 65 23.90 5.13 10.10
CA SER A 65 24.16 3.71 10.35
C SER A 65 25.65 3.51 10.28
N ALA A 66 26.30 3.12 11.38
CA ALA A 66 27.76 3.02 11.50
C ALA A 66 28.39 2.10 10.43
N ASP A 67 27.55 1.46 9.62
CA ASP A 67 27.86 0.51 8.56
C ASP A 67 27.91 1.10 7.14
N GLY A 68 27.78 2.42 6.98
CA GLY A 68 27.85 3.09 5.67
C GLY A 68 26.67 2.86 4.72
N THR A 69 25.55 2.23 5.16
CA THR A 69 24.39 2.00 4.28
C THR A 69 23.78 3.31 3.74
N ALA A 70 23.83 4.39 4.52
CA ALA A 70 23.24 5.68 4.18
C ALA A 70 23.86 6.37 2.94
N THR A 71 25.07 5.98 2.53
CA THR A 71 25.81 6.63 1.42
C THR A 71 25.85 5.78 0.14
N LEU A 72 25.39 4.51 0.18
CA LEU A 72 25.47 3.59 -0.96
C LEU A 72 24.67 4.08 -2.18
N ALA A 73 25.19 3.90 -3.37
CA ALA A 73 24.44 4.01 -4.61
C ALA A 73 23.57 2.75 -4.84
N TRP A 74 22.65 2.79 -5.84
CA TRP A 74 21.75 1.65 -6.09
C TRP A 74 22.45 0.29 -6.26
N PRO A 75 23.49 0.14 -7.10
CA PRO A 75 24.12 -1.16 -7.29
C PRO A 75 24.74 -1.72 -6.00
N GLU A 76 25.43 -0.86 -5.25
CA GLU A 76 26.06 -1.20 -3.99
C GLU A 76 25.04 -1.56 -2.91
N LEU A 77 23.93 -0.82 -2.86
CA LEU A 77 22.82 -1.08 -1.95
C LEU A 77 22.19 -2.46 -2.22
N LEU A 78 21.90 -2.77 -3.48
CA LEU A 78 21.34 -4.06 -3.87
C LEU A 78 22.29 -5.22 -3.52
N GLN A 79 23.59 -5.06 -3.79
CA GLN A 79 24.61 -6.05 -3.41
C GLN A 79 24.69 -6.23 -1.88
N ARG A 80 24.66 -5.13 -1.12
CA ARG A 80 24.67 -5.15 0.34
C ARG A 80 23.43 -5.85 0.92
N ILE A 81 22.26 -5.65 0.31
CA ILE A 81 21.01 -6.34 0.70
C ILE A 81 21.14 -7.85 0.42
N ALA A 82 21.62 -8.22 -0.75
CA ALA A 82 21.78 -9.63 -1.15
C ALA A 82 22.69 -10.39 -0.18
N GLY A 83 23.83 -9.81 0.20
CA GLY A 83 24.80 -10.40 1.14
C GLY A 83 24.53 -10.13 2.62
N CYS A 84 23.40 -9.53 3.00
CA CYS A 84 23.14 -9.11 4.38
C CYS A 84 23.00 -10.29 5.36
N THR A 85 23.65 -10.19 6.51
CA THR A 85 23.60 -11.19 7.60
C THR A 85 23.27 -10.56 8.97
N ARG A 86 22.69 -9.35 9.00
CA ARG A 86 22.48 -8.57 10.23
C ARG A 86 21.47 -9.15 11.22
N CYS A 87 20.54 -9.98 10.77
CA CYS A 87 19.51 -10.59 11.62
C CYS A 87 19.35 -12.09 11.27
N PRO A 88 18.76 -12.90 12.15
CA PRO A 88 18.63 -14.35 11.96
C PRO A 88 17.89 -14.78 10.67
N LEU A 89 17.10 -13.90 10.07
CA LEU A 89 16.32 -14.23 8.86
C LEU A 89 17.20 -14.62 7.67
N HIS A 90 18.47 -14.20 7.62
CA HIS A 90 19.39 -14.58 6.56
C HIS A 90 19.66 -16.10 6.49
N GLN A 91 19.50 -16.80 7.62
CA GLN A 91 19.81 -18.24 7.71
C GLN A 91 18.76 -19.11 7.02
N ASN A 92 17.52 -18.62 6.90
CA ASN A 92 16.38 -19.41 6.41
C ASN A 92 15.82 -18.91 5.08
N ARG A 93 16.35 -17.83 4.52
CA ARG A 93 15.95 -17.33 3.19
C ARG A 93 16.66 -18.11 2.08
N ILE A 94 16.02 -18.28 0.95
CA ILE A 94 16.67 -18.72 -0.28
C ILE A 94 17.49 -17.55 -0.85
N GLN A 95 16.86 -16.37 -0.94
CA GLN A 95 17.53 -15.14 -1.35
C GLN A 95 16.90 -13.90 -0.71
N ALA A 96 17.64 -12.79 -0.70
CA ALA A 96 17.06 -11.52 -0.29
C ALA A 96 16.18 -10.94 -1.40
N VAL A 97 15.12 -10.21 -0.99
CA VAL A 97 14.17 -9.55 -1.88
C VAL A 97 14.32 -8.04 -1.72
N PRO A 98 15.21 -7.39 -2.47
CA PRO A 98 15.53 -5.98 -2.28
C PRO A 98 14.37 -5.05 -2.62
N GLY A 99 13.68 -5.32 -3.71
CA GLY A 99 12.63 -4.51 -4.32
C GLY A 99 12.72 -4.58 -5.83
N VAL A 100 11.70 -4.09 -6.55
CA VAL A 100 11.60 -4.11 -8.01
C VAL A 100 10.84 -2.89 -8.52
N GLY A 101 11.13 -2.48 -9.75
CA GLY A 101 10.46 -1.41 -10.46
C GLY A 101 11.42 -0.30 -10.87
N ASP A 102 10.85 0.82 -11.31
CA ASP A 102 11.61 1.97 -11.78
C ASP A 102 12.30 2.68 -10.60
N GLN A 103 13.63 2.85 -10.71
CA GLN A 103 14.44 3.54 -9.70
C GLN A 103 14.28 5.08 -9.74
N ALA A 104 13.47 5.60 -10.66
CA ALA A 104 13.03 6.99 -10.74
C ALA A 104 11.51 7.14 -10.56
N ALA A 105 10.84 6.10 -10.06
CA ALA A 105 9.39 6.07 -9.89
C ALA A 105 8.87 7.16 -8.94
N GLU A 106 7.77 7.81 -9.32
CA GLU A 106 7.05 8.73 -8.43
C GLU A 106 6.28 8.00 -7.31
N TRP A 107 5.86 6.75 -7.57
CA TRP A 107 5.09 5.93 -6.65
C TRP A 107 5.94 4.85 -6.01
N MET A 108 5.94 4.80 -4.68
CA MET A 108 6.55 3.70 -3.94
C MET A 108 5.50 2.94 -3.15
N PHE A 109 5.45 1.61 -3.33
CA PHE A 109 4.61 0.71 -2.55
C PHE A 109 5.46 -0.07 -1.56
N ILE A 110 5.09 -0.02 -0.28
CA ILE A 110 5.86 -0.66 0.79
C ILE A 110 4.97 -1.70 1.48
N GLY A 111 5.35 -2.97 1.36
CA GLY A 111 4.73 -4.10 2.04
C GLY A 111 5.47 -4.49 3.32
N GLU A 112 5.09 -5.65 3.86
CA GLU A 112 5.62 -6.20 5.10
C GLU A 112 6.93 -6.95 4.89
N ALA A 113 6.87 -8.12 4.26
CA ALA A 113 7.96 -9.08 4.14
C ALA A 113 7.76 -9.95 2.89
N PRO A 114 8.84 -10.58 2.37
CA PRO A 114 8.70 -11.61 1.35
C PRO A 114 7.94 -12.84 1.86
N GLY A 115 7.07 -13.39 1.01
CA GLY A 115 6.49 -14.71 1.18
C GLY A 115 7.36 -15.81 0.56
N LYS A 116 6.78 -17.01 0.39
CA LYS A 116 7.51 -18.15 -0.19
C LYS A 116 7.88 -17.91 -1.64
N ASP A 117 6.91 -17.49 -2.46
CA ASP A 117 7.13 -17.29 -3.89
C ASP A 117 8.13 -16.16 -4.15
N GLU A 118 8.12 -15.11 -3.30
CA GLU A 118 9.03 -13.99 -3.36
C GLU A 118 10.46 -14.40 -2.95
N ASP A 119 10.61 -15.26 -1.94
CA ASP A 119 11.90 -15.81 -1.51
C ASP A 119 12.54 -16.69 -2.58
N GLU A 120 11.72 -17.46 -3.31
CA GLU A 120 12.15 -18.31 -4.42
C GLU A 120 12.54 -17.50 -5.68
N GLN A 121 11.82 -16.39 -5.98
CA GLN A 121 11.99 -15.61 -7.21
C GLN A 121 12.90 -14.38 -7.03
N GLY A 122 13.11 -13.90 -5.79
CA GLY A 122 13.90 -12.71 -5.51
C GLY A 122 13.20 -11.38 -5.76
N GLU A 123 11.90 -11.40 -6.09
CA GLU A 123 11.11 -10.21 -6.35
C GLU A 123 9.92 -10.09 -5.39
N PRO A 124 9.56 -8.87 -4.92
CA PRO A 124 8.43 -8.67 -4.03
C PRO A 124 7.11 -8.82 -4.79
N PHE A 125 6.08 -9.36 -4.13
CA PHE A 125 4.72 -9.45 -4.66
C PHE A 125 4.63 -10.19 -6.01
N VAL A 126 5.14 -11.42 -6.06
CA VAL A 126 5.01 -12.32 -7.25
C VAL A 126 3.94 -13.38 -7.05
N GLY A 127 3.62 -13.79 -5.82
CA GLY A 127 2.57 -14.74 -5.52
C GLY A 127 1.15 -14.19 -5.70
N ARG A 128 0.13 -14.91 -5.20
CA ARG A 128 -1.30 -14.55 -5.34
C ARG A 128 -1.62 -13.12 -4.85
N ALA A 129 -0.97 -12.68 -3.78
CA ALA A 129 -1.11 -11.32 -3.26
C ALA A 129 -0.54 -10.28 -4.25
N GLY A 130 0.57 -10.63 -4.90
CA GLY A 130 1.20 -9.81 -5.93
C GLY A 130 0.36 -9.69 -7.19
N GLN A 131 -0.26 -10.78 -7.64
CA GLN A 131 -1.21 -10.74 -8.78
C GLN A 131 -2.37 -9.78 -8.50
N LEU A 132 -2.91 -9.79 -7.28
CA LEU A 132 -3.94 -8.83 -6.89
C LEU A 132 -3.38 -7.40 -6.83
N LEU A 133 -2.14 -7.20 -6.35
CA LEU A 133 -1.50 -5.87 -6.38
C LEU A 133 -1.37 -5.36 -7.82
N ASN A 134 -0.95 -6.21 -8.77
CA ASN A 134 -0.87 -5.83 -10.18
C ASN A 134 -2.23 -5.41 -10.75
N ALA A 135 -3.31 -6.13 -10.41
CA ALA A 135 -4.68 -5.74 -10.80
C ALA A 135 -5.11 -4.40 -10.17
N ILE A 136 -4.72 -4.14 -8.92
CA ILE A 136 -4.97 -2.87 -8.22
C ILE A 136 -4.20 -1.72 -8.89
N LEU A 137 -2.92 -1.91 -9.23
CA LEU A 137 -2.10 -0.94 -9.95
C LEU A 137 -2.73 -0.62 -11.31
N HIS A 138 -3.06 -1.64 -12.10
CA HIS A 138 -3.71 -1.48 -13.39
C HIS A 138 -5.02 -0.69 -13.29
N ALA A 139 -5.89 -1.01 -12.33
CA ALA A 139 -7.12 -0.27 -12.07
C ALA A 139 -6.86 1.20 -11.73
N ALA A 140 -5.73 1.49 -11.07
CA ALA A 140 -5.28 2.86 -10.78
C ALA A 140 -4.61 3.54 -12.00
N GLY A 141 -4.48 2.88 -13.15
CA GLY A 141 -3.79 3.40 -14.33
C GLY A 141 -2.27 3.42 -14.19
N LEU A 142 -1.73 2.50 -13.38
CA LEU A 142 -0.30 2.31 -13.17
C LEU A 142 0.10 0.91 -13.65
N SER A 143 1.36 0.73 -14.04
CA SER A 143 1.94 -0.59 -14.28
C SER A 143 3.02 -0.89 -13.22
N ARG A 144 3.38 -2.18 -13.09
CA ARG A 144 4.39 -2.63 -12.15
C ARG A 144 5.76 -2.00 -12.44
N GLU A 145 6.04 -1.75 -13.71
CA GLU A 145 7.29 -1.17 -14.22
C GLU A 145 7.39 0.35 -13.97
N GLN A 146 6.26 1.03 -13.75
CA GLN A 146 6.19 2.47 -13.50
C GLN A 146 6.25 2.84 -12.02
N VAL A 147 6.24 1.86 -11.14
CA VAL A 147 6.25 2.05 -9.69
C VAL A 147 7.46 1.34 -9.08
N TYR A 148 7.84 1.68 -7.87
CA TYR A 148 8.82 0.91 -7.11
C TYR A 148 8.12 0.17 -5.97
N ILE A 149 8.34 -1.14 -5.89
CA ILE A 149 7.73 -2.01 -4.88
C ILE A 149 8.82 -2.60 -4.00
N ALA A 150 8.69 -2.45 -2.69
CA ALA A 150 9.59 -3.01 -1.70
C ALA A 150 8.84 -3.49 -0.45
N ASN A 151 9.54 -4.16 0.45
CA ASN A 151 9.04 -4.53 1.76
C ASN A 151 9.86 -3.86 2.86
N THR A 152 9.29 -3.77 4.08
CA THR A 152 10.01 -3.26 5.27
C THR A 152 11.20 -4.12 5.62
N ILE A 153 11.09 -5.44 5.44
CA ILE A 153 12.21 -6.38 5.54
C ILE A 153 12.48 -7.09 4.21
N LYS A 154 13.74 -7.52 4.03
CA LYS A 154 14.22 -8.06 2.76
C LYS A 154 14.36 -9.58 2.75
N CYS A 155 14.11 -10.23 3.88
CA CYS A 155 14.22 -11.67 4.05
C CYS A 155 12.88 -12.26 4.49
N ARG A 156 12.57 -13.47 4.04
CA ARG A 156 11.35 -14.17 4.44
C ARG A 156 11.43 -14.63 5.89
N PRO A 157 10.45 -14.30 6.76
CA PRO A 157 10.36 -14.89 8.10
C PRO A 157 9.91 -16.35 8.05
N PRO A 158 10.40 -17.22 8.97
CA PRO A 158 9.95 -18.61 9.07
C PRO A 158 8.42 -18.71 9.15
N ALA A 159 7.84 -19.65 8.38
CA ALA A 159 6.40 -19.87 8.28
C ALA A 159 5.57 -18.61 7.92
N ASN A 160 6.19 -17.61 7.31
CA ASN A 160 5.58 -16.31 6.98
C ASN A 160 4.96 -15.62 8.21
N ARG A 161 5.58 -15.75 9.40
CA ARG A 161 5.18 -14.98 10.59
C ARG A 161 5.44 -13.49 10.40
N ASN A 162 4.83 -12.66 11.21
CA ASN A 162 5.21 -11.26 11.25
C ASN A 162 6.68 -11.10 11.67
N PRO A 163 7.39 -10.09 11.12
CA PRO A 163 8.75 -9.74 11.56
C PRO A 163 8.79 -9.38 13.05
N GLN A 164 9.87 -9.73 13.71
CA GLN A 164 10.17 -9.24 15.05
C GLN A 164 10.69 -7.80 14.97
N HIS A 165 10.61 -7.09 16.08
CA HIS A 165 11.04 -5.69 16.14
C HIS A 165 12.51 -5.54 15.76
N GLU A 166 13.38 -6.37 16.36
CA GLU A 166 14.81 -6.39 16.06
C GLU A 166 15.14 -6.68 14.60
N GLU A 167 14.41 -7.64 13.97
CA GLU A 167 14.57 -7.96 12.54
C GLU A 167 14.22 -6.74 11.67
N SER A 168 13.15 -6.05 12.05
CA SER A 168 12.69 -4.83 11.38
C SER A 168 13.70 -3.69 11.52
N ASP A 169 14.26 -3.48 12.73
CA ASP A 169 15.25 -2.44 13.00
C ASP A 169 16.54 -2.65 12.21
N GLN A 170 17.04 -3.89 12.17
CA GLN A 170 18.24 -4.23 11.40
C GLN A 170 18.06 -4.05 9.90
N CYS A 171 16.84 -4.20 9.39
CA CYS A 171 16.55 -4.10 7.96
C CYS A 171 16.15 -2.67 7.51
N TYR A 172 15.62 -1.86 8.41
CA TYR A 172 15.08 -0.54 8.12
C TYR A 172 16.04 0.44 7.43
N PRO A 173 17.36 0.47 7.76
CA PRO A 173 18.32 1.33 7.06
C PRO A 173 18.36 1.11 5.53
N PHE A 174 18.12 -0.12 5.07
CA PHE A 174 18.03 -0.40 3.64
C PHE A 174 16.81 0.28 3.01
N LEU A 175 15.64 0.20 3.65
CA LEU A 175 14.43 0.86 3.16
C LEU A 175 14.59 2.39 3.17
N GLN A 176 15.16 2.95 4.23
CA GLN A 176 15.45 4.39 4.30
C GLN A 176 16.37 4.82 3.16
N ARG A 177 17.41 4.03 2.85
CA ARG A 177 18.30 4.34 1.73
C ARG A 177 17.59 4.22 0.39
N GLN A 178 16.73 3.22 0.20
CA GLN A 178 15.91 3.09 -1.00
C GLN A 178 15.01 4.31 -1.20
N ILE A 179 14.33 4.77 -0.15
CA ILE A 179 13.49 5.99 -0.21
C ILE A 179 14.35 7.22 -0.57
N ALA A 180 15.52 7.35 0.05
CA ALA A 180 16.43 8.47 -0.20
C ALA A 180 17.00 8.50 -1.63
N LEU A 181 17.24 7.33 -2.24
CA LEU A 181 17.70 7.22 -3.62
C LEU A 181 16.58 7.40 -4.62
N LEU A 182 15.42 6.82 -4.36
CA LEU A 182 14.24 6.87 -5.23
C LEU A 182 13.63 8.27 -5.27
N GLN A 183 13.60 8.97 -4.12
CA GLN A 183 12.93 10.27 -3.94
C GLN A 183 11.47 10.26 -4.41
N PRO A 184 10.64 9.32 -3.95
CA PRO A 184 9.28 9.17 -4.45
C PRO A 184 8.45 10.42 -4.12
N LYS A 185 7.45 10.73 -4.96
CA LYS A 185 6.48 11.79 -4.69
C LYS A 185 5.32 11.33 -3.81
N ILE A 186 5.09 10.02 -3.75
CA ILE A 186 4.04 9.40 -2.91
C ILE A 186 4.47 8.01 -2.45
N ILE A 187 4.16 7.67 -1.19
CA ILE A 187 4.38 6.34 -0.61
C ILE A 187 3.02 5.73 -0.25
N VAL A 188 2.78 4.48 -0.66
CA VAL A 188 1.59 3.70 -0.28
C VAL A 188 2.02 2.54 0.62
N LEU A 189 1.51 2.54 1.86
CA LEU A 189 1.82 1.53 2.86
C LEU A 189 0.78 0.41 2.80
N LEU A 190 1.24 -0.80 2.47
CA LEU A 190 0.40 -1.98 2.28
C LEU A 190 0.30 -2.80 3.57
N GLY A 191 -0.75 -2.56 4.35
CA GLY A 191 -1.05 -3.36 5.55
C GLY A 191 -0.49 -2.80 6.85
N LYS A 192 -0.77 -3.54 7.93
CA LYS A 192 -0.52 -3.12 9.31
C LYS A 192 0.97 -2.98 9.62
N VAL A 193 1.79 -3.95 9.24
CA VAL A 193 3.22 -3.99 9.59
C VAL A 193 3.98 -2.85 8.94
N ALA A 194 3.75 -2.61 7.63
CA ALA A 194 4.34 -1.48 6.93
C ALA A 194 3.89 -0.14 7.54
N ALA A 195 2.60 0.00 7.86
CA ALA A 195 2.07 1.22 8.48
C ALA A 195 2.67 1.46 9.85
N HIS A 196 2.73 0.44 10.72
CA HIS A 196 3.29 0.55 12.06
C HIS A 196 4.77 0.94 12.02
N ARG A 197 5.55 0.31 11.12
CA ARG A 197 6.97 0.62 10.98
C ARG A 197 7.22 2.04 10.49
N MET A 198 6.46 2.49 9.48
CA MET A 198 6.68 3.78 8.84
C MET A 198 6.10 4.97 9.61
N LEU A 199 5.06 4.72 10.42
CA LEU A 199 4.37 5.75 11.20
C LEU A 199 4.73 5.71 12.70
N ASP A 200 5.56 4.77 13.13
CA ASP A 200 5.93 4.55 14.52
C ASP A 200 4.70 4.52 15.45
N THR A 201 3.74 3.65 15.15
CA THR A 201 2.46 3.56 15.85
C THR A 201 1.97 2.14 15.94
N ASP A 202 1.19 1.83 16.97
CA ASP A 202 0.51 0.54 17.16
C ASP A 202 -1.00 0.59 16.87
N GLN A 203 -1.50 1.73 16.39
CA GLN A 203 -2.92 1.95 16.12
C GLN A 203 -3.48 0.92 15.12
N ALA A 204 -4.76 0.59 15.31
CA ALA A 204 -5.46 -0.29 14.39
C ALA A 204 -5.48 0.28 12.95
N LEU A 205 -5.21 -0.57 11.95
CA LEU A 205 -5.11 -0.17 10.54
C LEU A 205 -6.32 0.64 10.05
N GLY A 206 -7.53 0.27 10.51
CA GLY A 206 -8.77 0.99 10.17
C GLY A 206 -8.79 2.45 10.61
N LYS A 207 -8.04 2.81 11.67
CA LYS A 207 -7.89 4.20 12.15
C LYS A 207 -6.82 4.97 11.38
N LEU A 208 -5.89 4.25 10.76
CA LEU A 208 -4.78 4.84 9.99
C LEU A 208 -5.18 5.12 8.53
N ARG A 209 -6.14 4.37 7.98
CA ARG A 209 -6.62 4.56 6.60
C ARG A 209 -7.42 5.85 6.42
N GLY A 210 -7.52 6.29 5.17
CA GLY A 210 -8.29 7.47 4.80
C GLY A 210 -7.66 8.79 5.24
N LYS A 211 -6.37 8.80 5.55
CA LYS A 211 -5.58 9.96 5.99
C LYS A 211 -4.28 10.04 5.20
N ILE A 212 -3.76 11.26 5.08
CA ILE A 212 -2.45 11.52 4.50
C ILE A 212 -1.49 11.80 5.63
N TYR A 213 -0.41 11.03 5.69
CA TYR A 213 0.74 11.21 6.58
C TYR A 213 1.91 11.78 5.79
N ARG A 214 3.02 12.12 6.45
CA ARG A 214 4.23 12.58 5.76
C ARG A 214 5.47 11.87 6.28
N TYR A 215 6.28 11.37 5.35
CA TYR A 215 7.61 10.84 5.65
C TYR A 215 8.59 12.01 5.67
N GLN A 216 9.26 12.23 6.82
CA GLN A 216 10.20 13.33 7.05
C GLN A 216 9.62 14.70 6.60
N ASP A 217 8.34 14.95 6.89
CA ASP A 217 7.56 16.15 6.54
C ASP A 217 7.53 16.51 5.03
N ARG A 218 8.08 15.65 4.18
CA ARG A 218 8.29 15.93 2.75
C ARG A 218 7.40 15.09 1.85
N VAL A 219 7.45 13.76 2.00
CA VAL A 219 6.78 12.84 1.07
C VAL A 219 5.43 12.40 1.66
N PRO A 220 4.30 12.63 0.97
CA PRO A 220 3.01 12.14 1.44
C PRO A 220 2.99 10.61 1.48
N MET A 221 2.33 10.06 2.53
CA MET A 221 2.12 8.64 2.72
C MET A 221 0.63 8.35 2.90
N VAL A 222 0.14 7.28 2.28
CA VAL A 222 -1.23 6.78 2.44
C VAL A 222 -1.19 5.33 2.88
N VAL A 223 -2.03 4.97 3.85
CA VAL A 223 -2.15 3.61 4.39
C VAL A 223 -3.33 2.91 3.74
N THR A 224 -3.14 1.65 3.32
CA THR A 224 -4.21 0.81 2.79
C THR A 224 -4.09 -0.63 3.26
N TYR A 225 -5.06 -1.48 2.93
CA TYR A 225 -5.02 -2.90 3.26
C TYR A 225 -3.98 -3.65 2.42
N HIS A 226 -3.34 -4.65 3.04
CA HIS A 226 -2.44 -5.56 2.34
C HIS A 226 -3.21 -6.45 1.35
N PRO A 227 -2.71 -6.69 0.11
CA PRO A 227 -3.39 -7.52 -0.87
C PRO A 227 -3.74 -8.93 -0.36
N ALA A 228 -2.88 -9.56 0.44
CA ALA A 228 -3.16 -10.86 1.04
C ALA A 228 -4.40 -10.87 1.97
N TYR A 229 -4.69 -9.73 2.64
CA TYR A 229 -5.91 -9.59 3.43
C TYR A 229 -7.15 -9.51 2.52
N LEU A 230 -7.05 -8.82 1.38
CA LEU A 230 -8.16 -8.67 0.43
C LEU A 230 -8.56 -9.99 -0.25
N LEU A 231 -7.63 -10.93 -0.36
CA LEU A 231 -7.95 -12.29 -0.85
C LEU A 231 -8.89 -13.03 0.10
N ARG A 232 -8.81 -12.75 1.41
CA ARG A 232 -9.69 -13.32 2.45
C ARG A 232 -10.93 -12.47 2.72
N SER A 233 -10.88 -11.19 2.39
CA SER A 233 -11.93 -10.19 2.66
C SER A 233 -12.20 -9.32 1.44
N PRO A 234 -12.82 -9.88 0.36
CA PRO A 234 -12.98 -9.17 -0.92
C PRO A 234 -13.80 -7.87 -0.83
N SER A 235 -14.75 -7.79 0.11
CA SER A 235 -15.57 -6.59 0.35
C SER A 235 -14.74 -5.34 0.73
N GLN A 236 -13.51 -5.53 1.24
CA GLN A 236 -12.63 -4.43 1.60
C GLN A 236 -11.87 -3.81 0.40
N LYS A 237 -11.98 -4.38 -0.81
CA LYS A 237 -11.35 -3.84 -2.03
C LYS A 237 -11.84 -2.42 -2.36
N ALA A 238 -13.12 -2.12 -2.10
CA ALA A 238 -13.66 -0.78 -2.29
C ALA A 238 -12.91 0.28 -1.47
N LYS A 239 -12.53 -0.06 -0.24
CA LYS A 239 -11.76 0.83 0.64
C LYS A 239 -10.32 1.05 0.14
N VAL A 240 -9.71 0.04 -0.47
CA VAL A 240 -8.39 0.21 -1.11
C VAL A 240 -8.48 1.18 -2.28
N TRP A 241 -9.56 1.10 -3.05
CA TRP A 241 -9.81 2.06 -4.12
C TRP A 241 -9.93 3.50 -3.61
N GLU A 242 -10.65 3.72 -2.50
CA GLU A 242 -10.74 5.02 -1.84
C GLU A 242 -9.36 5.54 -1.40
N ASP A 243 -8.51 4.67 -0.81
CA ASP A 243 -7.16 5.04 -0.40
C ASP A 243 -6.26 5.40 -1.59
N LEU A 244 -6.40 4.69 -2.72
CA LEU A 244 -5.63 5.02 -3.93
C LEU A 244 -6.08 6.32 -4.59
N LEU A 245 -7.37 6.65 -4.53
CA LEU A 245 -7.86 7.96 -4.96
C LEU A 245 -7.29 9.07 -4.07
N LEU A 246 -7.24 8.85 -2.76
CA LEU A 246 -6.59 9.76 -1.82
C LEU A 246 -5.11 9.95 -2.13
N ALA A 247 -4.40 8.85 -2.43
CA ALA A 247 -2.99 8.91 -2.82
C ALA A 247 -2.77 9.71 -4.12
N LYS A 248 -3.65 9.55 -5.12
CA LYS A 248 -3.60 10.37 -6.35
C LYS A 248 -3.82 11.86 -6.08
N THR A 249 -4.75 12.19 -5.20
CA THR A 249 -4.98 13.58 -4.80
C THR A 249 -3.75 14.15 -4.10
N ALA A 250 -3.17 13.40 -3.16
CA ALA A 250 -1.96 13.82 -2.44
C ALA A 250 -0.75 14.02 -3.37
N LEU A 251 -0.60 13.16 -4.39
CA LEU A 251 0.44 13.30 -5.41
C LEU A 251 0.24 14.57 -6.25
N ALA A 252 -0.98 14.85 -6.69
CA ALA A 252 -1.28 16.05 -7.48
C ALA A 252 -1.00 17.34 -6.69
N GLU A 253 -1.37 17.37 -5.41
CA GLU A 253 -1.06 18.50 -4.51
C GLU A 253 0.44 18.66 -4.27
N GLN A 254 1.18 17.55 -4.14
CA GLN A 254 2.63 17.57 -3.97
C GLN A 254 3.34 18.12 -5.22
N SER A 255 2.91 17.69 -6.41
CA SER A 255 3.47 18.19 -7.68
C SER A 255 3.18 19.66 -7.90
N ALA A 256 1.99 20.14 -7.54
CA ALA A 256 1.63 21.56 -7.63
C ALA A 256 2.43 22.46 -6.67
N ARG A 257 2.97 21.92 -5.57
CA ARG A 257 3.82 22.67 -4.63
C ARG A 257 5.29 22.75 -5.07
N GLN A 258 5.71 21.87 -5.98
CA GLN A 258 7.08 21.78 -6.47
C GLN A 258 7.29 22.50 -7.83
N ALA A 259 6.19 22.84 -8.51
CA ALA A 259 6.17 23.64 -9.74
C ALA A 259 6.13 25.14 -9.44
#